data_5418bb109807aadae0d5252a4ecc8a4f
#
_entry.id   5418bb109807aadae0d5252a4ecc8a4f
#
_cell.length_a   1.000
_cell.length_b   1.000
_cell.length_c   1.000
_cell.angle_alpha   90.00
_cell.angle_beta   90.00
_cell.angle_gamma   90.00
#
_symmetry.space_group_name_H-M   'P 1'
#
loop_
_entity.id
_entity.type
_entity.pdbx_description
1 polymer ?
#
loop_
_entity_poly.entity_id
_entity_poly.type
_entity_poly.pdbx_seq_one_letter_code
_entity_poly.pdbx_strand_id
1 'polypeptide(L)'
;MTLDLIHAELIRIREALESRPFAAGAPPAKPAPARSDEVPMPTEIIADAGNVQVHFGKNKGVALSSLSERSVAWYAQEPEPRIGSNGKPFPPRPEDVLLRNAARTIIHKKRGTLPSAAVNQPTAPVASIDDGDVSF
;
A
#
# COMPACT_ATOMS: atom_id res chain seq x y z
N MET A 1 -33.98 -2.90 -56.44
CA MET A 1 -33.39 -2.38 -55.20
C MET A 1 -34.10 -3.03 -54.07
N THR A 2 -33.53 -4.07 -53.67
CA THR A 2 -34.20 -4.98 -52.73
C THR A 2 -33.70 -4.73 -51.34
N LEU A 3 -34.61 -4.37 -50.44
CA LEU A 3 -34.37 -4.27 -49.01
C LEU A 3 -33.75 -5.54 -48.41
N ASP A 4 -33.81 -6.64 -49.12
CA ASP A 4 -33.27 -7.93 -48.70
C ASP A 4 -31.75 -7.96 -48.60
N LEU A 5 -31.03 -7.18 -49.42
CA LEU A 5 -29.56 -7.08 -49.36
C LEU A 5 -29.08 -6.40 -48.10
N ILE A 6 -29.80 -5.40 -47.63
CA ILE A 6 -29.48 -4.68 -46.38
C ILE A 6 -29.78 -5.59 -45.17
N HIS A 7 -30.86 -6.31 -45.24
CA HIS A 7 -31.18 -7.31 -44.18
C HIS A 7 -30.17 -8.41 -44.07
N ALA A 8 -29.65 -8.92 -45.18
CA ALA A 8 -28.63 -9.96 -45.18
C ALA A 8 -27.29 -9.48 -44.61
N GLU A 9 -26.90 -8.23 -44.90
CA GLU A 9 -25.68 -7.64 -44.32
C GLU A 9 -25.80 -7.36 -42.82
N LEU A 10 -26.95 -6.89 -42.37
CA LEU A 10 -27.22 -6.68 -40.94
C LEU A 10 -27.17 -8.00 -40.16
N ILE A 11 -27.68 -9.07 -40.72
CA ILE A 11 -27.59 -10.41 -40.09
C ILE A 11 -26.15 -10.89 -40.03
N ARG A 12 -25.36 -10.66 -41.08
CA ARG A 12 -23.93 -11.02 -41.07
C ARG A 12 -23.12 -10.23 -40.04
N ILE A 13 -23.40 -8.95 -39.88
CA ILE A 13 -22.71 -8.13 -38.87
C ILE A 13 -23.11 -8.59 -37.46
N ARG A 14 -24.36 -8.93 -37.25
CA ARG A 14 -24.82 -9.44 -35.98
C ARG A 14 -24.20 -10.80 -35.64
N GLU A 15 -24.16 -11.69 -36.59
CA GLU A 15 -23.55 -13.02 -36.44
C GLU A 15 -22.03 -12.92 -36.19
N ALA A 16 -21.35 -12.00 -36.84
CA ALA A 16 -19.93 -11.72 -36.60
C ALA A 16 -19.66 -11.16 -35.20
N LEU A 17 -20.59 -10.41 -34.64
CA LEU A 17 -20.50 -9.90 -33.28
C LEU A 17 -20.81 -10.96 -32.22
N GLU A 18 -21.77 -11.85 -32.49
CA GLU A 18 -22.13 -12.94 -31.59
C GLU A 18 -21.12 -14.09 -31.63
N SER A 19 -20.45 -14.28 -32.74
CA SER A 19 -19.42 -15.34 -32.93
C SER A 19 -18.03 -14.95 -32.38
N ARG A 20 -17.87 -13.77 -31.84
CA ARG A 20 -16.64 -13.49 -31.10
C ARG A 20 -16.66 -14.28 -29.79
N PRO A 21 -15.83 -15.30 -29.66
CA PRO A 21 -15.67 -15.94 -28.37
C PRO A 21 -15.15 -14.89 -27.40
N PHE A 22 -15.99 -14.50 -26.50
CA PHE A 22 -15.71 -13.47 -25.49
C PHE A 22 -14.50 -13.82 -24.59
N ALA A 23 -13.94 -14.98 -24.78
CA ALA A 23 -12.92 -15.54 -23.91
C ALA A 23 -11.57 -15.79 -24.57
N ALA A 24 -11.46 -15.71 -25.89
CA ALA A 24 -10.25 -16.10 -26.57
C ALA A 24 -9.35 -14.91 -26.86
N GLY A 25 -8.73 -14.37 -25.86
CA GLY A 25 -7.74 -13.34 -26.09
C GLY A 25 -7.63 -12.28 -25.00
N ALA A 26 -8.28 -12.44 -23.89
CA ALA A 26 -7.80 -11.79 -22.69
C ALA A 26 -6.40 -12.37 -22.44
N PRO A 27 -5.30 -11.58 -22.56
CA PRO A 27 -4.04 -12.04 -22.05
C PRO A 27 -4.34 -12.52 -20.63
N PRO A 28 -3.76 -13.63 -20.17
CA PRO A 28 -3.95 -14.02 -18.78
C PRO A 28 -3.66 -12.76 -17.99
N ALA A 29 -4.71 -12.18 -17.43
CA ALA A 29 -4.56 -11.05 -16.56
C ALA A 29 -3.51 -11.54 -15.60
N LYS A 30 -2.34 -10.88 -15.57
CA LYS A 30 -1.41 -11.09 -14.47
C LYS A 30 -2.30 -11.14 -13.26
N PRO A 31 -2.30 -12.22 -12.47
CA PRO A 31 -3.16 -12.23 -11.29
C PRO A 31 -2.87 -10.91 -10.62
N ALA A 32 -3.86 -10.02 -10.67
CA ALA A 32 -3.76 -8.79 -9.93
C ALA A 32 -3.35 -9.27 -8.56
N PRO A 33 -2.20 -8.86 -8.01
CA PRO A 33 -1.75 -9.38 -6.73
C PRO A 33 -2.98 -9.32 -5.87
N ALA A 34 -3.46 -10.48 -5.46
CA ALA A 34 -4.68 -10.56 -4.71
C ALA A 34 -4.48 -9.50 -3.65
N ARG A 35 -5.27 -8.44 -3.71
CA ARG A 35 -5.18 -7.38 -2.71
C ARG A 35 -5.64 -8.06 -1.46
N SER A 36 -4.70 -8.76 -0.88
CA SER A 36 -4.89 -9.38 0.40
C SER A 36 -5.25 -8.20 1.29
N ASP A 37 -6.46 -8.19 1.82
CA ASP A 37 -6.84 -7.19 2.83
C ASP A 37 -5.94 -7.33 4.07
N GLU A 38 -5.00 -8.24 4.00
CA GLU A 38 -3.96 -8.49 4.97
C GLU A 38 -2.84 -7.47 4.78
N VAL A 39 -2.91 -6.44 5.60
CA VAL A 39 -1.84 -5.45 5.68
C VAL A 39 -0.68 -6.09 6.43
N PRO A 40 0.53 -6.16 5.84
CA PRO A 40 1.68 -6.73 6.51
C PRO A 40 1.99 -5.97 7.80
N MET A 41 2.55 -6.68 8.76
CA MET A 41 2.95 -6.09 10.05
C MET A 41 3.98 -4.99 9.85
N PRO A 42 3.91 -3.90 10.63
CA PRO A 42 4.92 -2.87 10.58
C PRO A 42 6.26 -3.43 11.06
N THR A 43 7.33 -3.10 10.37
CA THR A 43 8.69 -3.44 10.81
C THR A 43 9.08 -2.62 12.04
N GLU A 44 8.53 -1.41 12.13
CA GLU A 44 8.74 -0.49 13.23
C GLU A 44 7.40 0.15 13.61
N ILE A 45 7.08 0.13 14.90
CA ILE A 45 5.87 0.76 15.42
C ILE A 45 6.14 2.24 15.65
N ILE A 46 5.38 3.09 14.97
CA ILE A 46 5.52 4.54 15.06
C ILE A 46 4.47 5.08 16.03
N ALA A 47 4.90 5.67 17.14
CA ALA A 47 4.02 6.20 18.18
C ALA A 47 3.06 7.27 17.62
N ASP A 48 3.59 8.20 16.83
CA ASP A 48 2.85 9.30 16.22
C ASP A 48 2.48 9.04 14.76
N ALA A 49 2.16 7.81 14.44
CA ALA A 49 1.85 7.39 13.07
C ALA A 49 0.77 8.27 12.40
N GLY A 50 -0.19 8.76 13.18
CA GLY A 50 -1.26 9.63 12.68
C GLY A 50 -0.77 11.01 12.21
N ASN A 51 0.33 11.51 12.76
CA ASN A 51 0.90 12.81 12.40
C ASN A 51 1.84 12.77 11.20
N VAL A 52 2.20 11.58 10.75
CA VAL A 52 3.05 11.41 9.57
C VAL A 52 2.31 11.93 8.34
N GLN A 53 2.93 12.88 7.65
CA GLN A 53 2.37 13.48 6.45
C GLN A 53 2.77 12.67 5.22
N VAL A 54 1.83 12.58 4.30
CA VAL A 54 2.10 12.00 2.98
C VAL A 54 2.97 12.96 2.17
N HIS A 55 4.10 12.49 1.67
CA HIS A 55 5.04 13.32 0.93
C HIS A 55 4.89 13.24 -0.59
N PHE A 56 4.05 12.35 -1.09
CA PHE A 56 3.82 12.16 -2.52
C PHE A 56 2.36 11.88 -2.88
N GLY A 57 2.05 12.03 -4.15
CA GLY A 57 0.76 11.69 -4.73
C GLY A 57 -0.33 12.72 -4.45
N LYS A 58 -1.58 12.28 -4.58
CA LYS A 58 -2.77 13.13 -4.48
C LYS A 58 -2.97 13.73 -3.07
N ASN A 59 -2.52 13.01 -2.07
CA ASN A 59 -2.71 13.37 -0.66
C ASN A 59 -1.45 14.01 -0.04
N LYS A 60 -0.57 14.55 -0.86
CA LYS A 60 0.66 15.20 -0.37
C LYS A 60 0.33 16.31 0.65
N GLY A 61 1.02 16.29 1.77
CA GLY A 61 0.84 17.25 2.86
C GLY A 61 -0.29 16.93 3.84
N VAL A 62 -1.04 15.85 3.59
CA VAL A 62 -2.13 15.42 4.48
C VAL A 62 -1.59 14.43 5.50
N ALA A 63 -1.97 14.60 6.77
CA ALA A 63 -1.62 13.65 7.81
C ALA A 63 -2.39 12.33 7.63
N LEU A 64 -1.75 11.20 7.94
CA LEU A 64 -2.37 9.88 7.80
C LEU A 64 -3.65 9.72 8.62
N SER A 65 -3.75 10.38 9.76
CA SER A 65 -4.96 10.37 10.60
C SER A 65 -6.18 11.00 9.93
N SER A 66 -5.96 11.92 8.99
CA SER A 66 -7.01 12.61 8.24
C SER A 66 -7.47 11.84 7.00
N LEU A 67 -6.78 10.76 6.66
CA LEU A 67 -7.10 9.96 5.51
C LEU A 67 -8.13 8.87 5.83
N SER A 68 -8.89 8.47 4.80
CA SER A 68 -9.75 7.30 4.91
C SER A 68 -8.92 6.03 5.11
N GLU A 69 -9.48 5.05 5.81
CA GLU A 69 -8.81 3.77 6.06
C GLU A 69 -8.34 3.09 4.77
N ARG A 70 -9.15 3.18 3.72
CA ARG A 70 -8.77 2.65 2.40
C ARG A 70 -7.52 3.32 1.83
N SER A 71 -7.39 4.63 2.02
CA SER A 71 -6.20 5.38 1.58
C SER A 71 -4.98 5.01 2.42
N VAL A 72 -5.15 4.88 3.73
CA VAL A 72 -4.08 4.44 4.63
C VAL A 72 -3.64 3.02 4.28
N ALA A 73 -4.58 2.11 4.01
CA ALA A 73 -4.27 0.74 3.58
C ALA A 73 -3.46 0.71 2.27
N TRP A 74 -3.75 1.62 1.36
CA TRP A 74 -2.97 1.73 0.13
C TRP A 74 -1.51 2.10 0.40
N TYR A 75 -1.25 3.04 1.31
CA TYR A 75 0.12 3.42 1.70
C TYR A 75 0.83 2.34 2.54
N ALA A 76 0.08 1.49 3.20
CA ALA A 76 0.61 0.37 3.99
C ALA A 76 1.13 -0.79 3.14
N GLN A 77 0.68 -0.89 1.89
CA GLN A 77 1.13 -1.92 0.97
C GLN A 77 2.56 -1.67 0.51
N GLU A 78 3.26 -2.74 0.18
CA GLU A 78 4.59 -2.64 -0.39
C GLU A 78 4.49 -2.23 -1.86
N PRO A 79 5.11 -1.11 -2.27
CA PRO A 79 5.11 -0.72 -3.66
C PRO A 79 6.00 -1.68 -4.46
N GLU A 80 5.63 -1.87 -5.72
CA GLU A 80 6.49 -2.61 -6.62
C GLU A 80 7.88 -1.95 -6.69
N PRO A 81 8.96 -2.72 -6.60
CA PRO A 81 10.31 -2.19 -6.68
C PRO A 81 10.51 -1.51 -8.04
N ARG A 82 10.90 -0.26 -8.01
CA ARG A 82 11.27 0.46 -9.23
C ARG A 82 12.61 -0.06 -9.70
N ILE A 83 12.62 -0.65 -10.88
CA ILE A 83 13.84 -1.17 -11.49
C ILE A 83 14.47 -0.05 -12.31
N GLY A 84 15.74 0.24 -12.05
CA GLY A 84 16.52 1.17 -12.83
C GLY A 84 16.86 0.61 -14.21
N SER A 85 17.35 1.47 -15.09
CA SER A 85 17.82 1.09 -16.43
C SER A 85 18.94 0.05 -16.41
N ASN A 86 19.61 -0.11 -15.30
CA ASN A 86 20.65 -1.11 -15.05
C ASN A 86 20.12 -2.46 -14.51
N GLY A 87 18.80 -2.65 -14.49
CA GLY A 87 18.16 -3.87 -13.98
C GLY A 87 18.19 -4.06 -12.47
N LYS A 88 18.73 -3.10 -11.73
CA LYS A 88 18.77 -3.17 -10.25
C LYS A 88 17.60 -2.40 -9.63
N PRO A 89 16.99 -2.92 -8.57
CA PRO A 89 15.96 -2.19 -7.85
C PRO A 89 16.56 -0.98 -7.14
N PHE A 90 15.86 0.15 -7.19
CA PHE A 90 16.23 1.31 -6.40
C PHE A 90 16.00 1.02 -4.91
N PRO A 91 16.90 1.42 -4.03
CA PRO A 91 16.68 1.32 -2.60
C PRO A 91 15.46 2.18 -2.21
N PRO A 92 14.60 1.68 -1.31
CA PRO A 92 13.48 2.45 -0.80
C PRO A 92 13.99 3.71 -0.08
N ARG A 93 13.32 4.82 -0.30
CA ARG A 93 13.65 6.05 0.41
C ARG A 93 13.26 5.92 1.88
N PRO A 94 14.03 6.48 2.82
CA PRO A 94 13.70 6.40 4.24
C PRO A 94 12.34 7.01 4.56
N GLU A 95 11.93 8.06 3.84
CA GLU A 95 10.61 8.69 3.96
C GLU A 95 9.47 7.75 3.56
N ASP A 96 9.67 6.95 2.50
CA ASP A 96 8.69 5.96 2.05
C ASP A 96 8.54 4.82 3.06
N VAL A 97 9.65 4.40 3.67
CA VAL A 97 9.66 3.37 4.72
C VAL A 97 8.93 3.85 5.96
N LEU A 98 9.20 5.10 6.38
CA LEU A 98 8.54 5.72 7.52
C LEU A 98 7.02 5.82 7.30
N LEU A 99 6.61 6.35 6.15
CA LEU A 99 5.21 6.49 5.78
C LEU A 99 4.49 5.12 5.77
N ARG A 100 5.12 4.11 5.23
CA ARG A 100 4.58 2.75 5.18
C ARG A 100 4.41 2.14 6.56
N ASN A 101 5.42 2.25 7.40
CA ASN A 101 5.34 1.76 8.78
C ASN A 101 4.30 2.51 9.59
N ALA A 102 4.17 3.82 9.41
CA ALA A 102 3.13 4.61 10.03
C ALA A 102 1.73 4.16 9.59
N ALA A 103 1.52 3.96 8.29
CA ALA A 103 0.25 3.48 7.77
C ALA A 103 -0.10 2.08 8.30
N ARG A 104 0.86 1.17 8.33
CA ARG A 104 0.70 -0.17 8.92
C ARG A 104 0.35 -0.10 10.40
N THR A 105 1.05 0.74 11.16
CA THR A 105 0.78 0.94 12.59
C THR A 105 -0.64 1.42 12.83
N ILE A 106 -1.15 2.38 12.05
CA ILE A 106 -2.52 2.88 12.19
C ILE A 106 -3.54 1.77 11.94
N ILE A 107 -3.36 0.98 10.88
CA ILE A 107 -4.30 -0.08 10.53
C ILE A 107 -4.32 -1.16 11.60
N HIS A 108 -3.16 -1.64 12.01
CA HIS A 108 -3.06 -2.66 13.05
C HIS A 108 -3.56 -2.17 14.40
N LYS A 109 -3.34 -0.89 14.73
CA LYS A 109 -3.92 -0.27 15.93
C LYS A 109 -5.44 -0.25 15.86
N LYS A 110 -6.03 0.11 14.73
CA LYS A 110 -7.48 0.08 14.55
C LYS A 110 -8.07 -1.32 14.61
N ARG A 111 -7.37 -2.30 14.07
CA ARG A 111 -7.78 -3.71 14.06
C ARG A 111 -7.48 -4.43 15.38
N GLY A 112 -6.79 -3.79 16.31
CA GLY A 112 -6.37 -4.39 17.58
C GLY A 112 -5.35 -5.53 17.43
N THR A 113 -4.65 -5.59 16.30
CA THR A 113 -3.71 -6.67 15.97
C THR A 113 -2.27 -6.34 16.38
N LEU A 114 -2.02 -5.12 16.88
CA LEU A 114 -0.69 -4.77 17.38
C LEU A 114 -0.36 -5.60 18.62
N PRO A 115 0.79 -6.26 18.66
CA PRO A 115 1.25 -6.87 19.89
C PRO A 115 1.43 -5.78 20.95
N SER A 116 0.73 -5.91 22.06
CA SER A 116 0.74 -4.96 23.19
C SER A 116 2.12 -4.77 23.84
N ALA A 117 3.13 -5.49 23.39
CA ALA A 117 4.40 -5.64 24.11
C ALA A 117 5.60 -4.91 23.49
N ALA A 118 5.43 -4.19 22.39
CA ALA A 118 6.57 -3.53 21.75
C ALA A 118 6.52 -2.01 21.88
N VAL A 119 6.22 -1.52 23.04
CA VAL A 119 6.75 -0.23 23.45
C VAL A 119 8.20 -0.44 23.85
N ASN A 120 9.07 -0.61 22.85
CA ASN A 120 10.46 -0.24 23.04
C ASN A 120 10.47 1.29 23.18
N GLN A 121 10.08 1.77 24.36
CA GLN A 121 10.65 3.01 24.81
C GLN A 121 12.17 2.78 24.77
N PRO A 122 12.92 3.61 24.04
CA PRO A 122 14.31 3.71 24.33
C PRO A 122 14.34 4.08 25.81
N THR A 123 14.63 3.12 26.64
CA THR A 123 15.02 3.37 28.01
C THR A 123 16.23 4.25 27.84
N ALA A 124 16.05 5.54 27.94
CA ALA A 124 17.16 6.43 28.11
C ALA A 124 17.96 5.82 29.26
N PRO A 125 19.26 5.56 29.06
CA PRO A 125 20.05 5.10 30.18
C PRO A 125 19.84 6.14 31.26
N VAL A 126 19.14 5.76 32.29
CA VAL A 126 19.15 6.52 33.53
C VAL A 126 20.62 6.45 33.89
N ALA A 127 21.32 7.54 33.59
CA ALA A 127 22.63 7.74 34.16
C ALA A 127 22.37 7.64 35.66
N SER A 128 22.71 6.51 36.22
CA SER A 128 22.86 6.38 37.63
C SER A 128 23.87 7.47 37.97
N ILE A 129 23.38 8.57 38.45
CA ILE A 129 24.18 9.47 39.20
C ILE A 129 24.49 8.65 40.42
N ASP A 130 25.60 7.94 40.33
CA ASP A 130 26.29 7.44 41.48
C ASP A 130 26.63 8.70 42.27
N ASP A 131 25.74 9.05 43.16
CA ASP A 131 25.94 10.07 44.12
C ASP A 131 27.01 9.49 45.06
N GLY A 132 28.25 9.66 44.56
CA GLY A 132 29.41 9.25 45.32
C GLY A 132 29.33 9.91 46.66
N ASP A 133 29.05 9.09 47.64
CA ASP A 133 29.16 9.38 49.04
C ASP A 133 30.54 10.05 49.29
N VAL A 134 30.51 11.37 49.27
CA VAL A 134 31.67 12.15 49.67
C VAL A 134 31.69 12.15 51.17
N SER A 135 32.24 11.10 51.71
CA SER A 135 32.54 10.98 53.12
C SER A 135 33.71 11.89 53.42
N PHE A 136 33.47 12.90 54.15
CA PHE A 136 34.51 13.67 54.77
C PHE A 136 34.89 13.08 56.12
#